data_a20888e1e3672421ca375927e3363713
#
_entry.id   a20888e1e3672421ca375927e3363713
#
_cell.length_a   1.000
_cell.length_b   1.000
_cell.length_c   1.000
_cell.angle_alpha   90.00
_cell.angle_beta   90.00
_cell.angle_gamma   90.00
#
_symmetry.space_group_name_H-M   'P 1'
#
loop_
_entity.id
_entity.type
_entity.pdbx_description
1 polymer ?
#
loop_
_entity_poly.entity_id
_entity_poly.type
_entity_poly.pdbx_seq_one_letter_code
_entity_poly.pdbx_strand_id
1 'polypeptide(L)'
;MMGRIFLALALVWGTWTLPAQAAEERAAQMGALFEALDLEQTVEIMHEEGLRYGAQIASDMMPDADMDSWNATIARIYDAERMSGLVRREVTARMDGAQIAPLTTFFASDLGGRIVALELAARRSFLQDGMEETAQDALGAAQRQNLPVLEQIEGLISDSDLIERNVMGALNSNLMFYRGLVDGGASDLGEADILADVWEQENAVREDTDTWLRGFLLIAYQPLSEGDIEAYAALYRSAPGRALNAALFAGFNQMYEELSYLLGRAVAEHVTSAPL
;
A
#
# COMPACT_ATOMS: atom_id res chain seq x y z
N MET A 1 62.24 -0.81 53.63
CA MET A 1 60.91 -0.15 53.65
C MET A 1 60.35 -0.20 52.26
N MET A 2 59.49 -1.18 51.98
CA MET A 2 58.86 -1.38 50.64
C MET A 2 57.43 -0.81 50.66
N GLY A 3 57.20 0.29 49.91
CA GLY A 3 55.92 0.87 49.76
C GLY A 3 55.15 0.12 48.67
N ARG A 4 54.00 -0.49 49.01
CA ARG A 4 53.05 -1.14 48.08
C ARG A 4 52.14 -0.08 47.47
N ILE A 5 52.23 0.11 46.13
CA ILE A 5 51.30 0.92 45.36
C ILE A 5 50.16 -0.02 44.97
N PHE A 6 48.93 0.24 45.49
CA PHE A 6 47.70 -0.38 45.02
C PHE A 6 47.16 0.40 43.79
N LEU A 7 47.26 -0.22 42.65
CA LEU A 7 46.59 0.28 41.43
C LEU A 7 45.15 -0.18 41.46
N ALA A 8 44.21 0.73 41.71
CA ALA A 8 42.75 0.46 41.56
C ALA A 8 42.38 0.48 40.10
N LEU A 9 42.13 -0.68 39.51
CA LEU A 9 41.46 -0.81 38.19
C LEU A 9 40.00 -0.46 38.37
N ALA A 10 39.59 0.75 37.97
CA ALA A 10 38.20 1.10 37.77
C ALA A 10 37.70 0.43 36.47
N LEU A 11 36.95 -0.66 36.61
CA LEU A 11 36.19 -1.25 35.52
C LEU A 11 35.09 -0.27 35.11
N VAL A 12 35.31 0.45 34.02
CA VAL A 12 34.26 1.23 33.31
C VAL A 12 33.37 0.23 32.61
N TRP A 13 32.27 -0.14 33.25
CA TRP A 13 31.16 -0.81 32.60
C TRP A 13 30.41 0.26 31.78
N GLY A 14 30.91 0.57 30.58
CA GLY A 14 30.26 1.49 29.63
C GLY A 14 29.05 0.81 29.00
N THR A 15 27.94 1.31 29.34
CA THR A 15 26.57 1.34 28.74
C THR A 15 26.47 0.95 27.27
N TRP A 16 26.46 -0.36 27.00
CA TRP A 16 26.08 -0.92 25.69
C TRP A 16 24.55 -1.11 25.56
N THR A 17 23.76 -0.60 26.52
CA THR A 17 22.30 -0.74 26.56
C THR A 17 21.54 0.33 25.79
N LEU A 18 22.15 1.49 25.52
CA LEU A 18 21.49 2.63 24.84
C LEU A 18 20.97 2.34 23.41
N PRO A 19 21.72 1.67 22.51
CA PRO A 19 21.22 1.42 21.17
C PRO A 19 20.08 0.39 21.10
N ALA A 20 20.07 -0.61 21.96
CA ALA A 20 19.00 -1.61 22.02
C ALA A 20 17.69 -1.00 22.56
N GLN A 21 17.76 -0.19 23.59
CA GLN A 21 16.59 0.49 24.15
C GLN A 21 15.98 1.50 23.17
N ALA A 22 16.80 2.26 22.44
CA ALA A 22 16.32 3.16 21.40
C ALA A 22 15.66 2.42 20.23
N ALA A 23 16.15 1.24 19.88
CA ALA A 23 15.55 0.40 18.86
C ALA A 23 14.20 -0.19 19.31
N GLU A 24 14.08 -0.64 20.55
CA GLU A 24 12.82 -1.12 21.13
C GLU A 24 11.78 0.01 21.23
N GLU A 25 12.19 1.20 21.67
CA GLU A 25 11.30 2.36 21.74
C GLU A 25 10.78 2.76 20.35
N ARG A 26 11.66 2.78 19.35
CA ARG A 26 11.26 3.06 17.97
C ARG A 26 10.32 1.99 17.42
N ALA A 27 10.56 0.71 17.70
CA ALA A 27 9.68 -0.38 17.31
C ALA A 27 8.28 -0.23 17.94
N ALA A 28 8.21 0.15 19.21
CA ALA A 28 6.95 0.41 19.91
C ALA A 28 6.21 1.62 19.31
N GLN A 29 6.91 2.72 18.99
CA GLN A 29 6.35 3.89 18.34
C GLN A 29 5.79 3.56 16.94
N MET A 30 6.52 2.77 16.14
CA MET A 30 6.02 2.30 14.85
C MET A 30 4.81 1.38 14.99
N GLY A 31 4.82 0.50 16.00
CA GLY A 31 3.66 -0.35 16.32
C GLY A 31 2.42 0.47 16.60
N ALA A 32 2.52 1.50 17.43
CA ALA A 32 1.42 2.40 17.76
C ALA A 32 0.93 3.20 16.52
N LEU A 33 1.82 3.60 15.61
CA LEU A 33 1.42 4.26 14.36
C LEU A 33 0.67 3.29 13.44
N PHE A 34 1.13 2.06 13.27
CA PHE A 34 0.45 1.05 12.46
C PHE A 34 -0.91 0.67 13.02
N GLU A 35 -1.06 0.63 14.35
CA GLU A 35 -2.34 0.44 15.01
C GLU A 35 -3.28 1.62 14.74
N ALA A 36 -2.80 2.86 14.88
CA ALA A 36 -3.60 4.06 14.61
C ALA A 36 -4.02 4.20 13.14
N LEU A 37 -3.24 3.67 12.19
CA LEU A 37 -3.55 3.59 10.76
C LEU A 37 -4.43 2.39 10.39
N ASP A 38 -4.72 1.50 11.33
CA ASP A 38 -5.42 0.23 11.13
C ASP A 38 -4.86 -0.58 9.93
N LEU A 39 -3.51 -0.68 9.89
CA LEU A 39 -2.80 -1.33 8.80
C LEU A 39 -3.21 -2.79 8.61
N GLU A 40 -3.51 -3.51 9.71
CA GLU A 40 -3.96 -4.90 9.64
C GLU A 40 -5.26 -5.03 8.85
N GLN A 41 -6.25 -4.18 9.15
CA GLN A 41 -7.54 -4.20 8.44
C GLN A 41 -7.38 -3.76 6.98
N THR A 42 -6.48 -2.82 6.69
CA THR A 42 -6.14 -2.44 5.31
C THR A 42 -5.62 -3.64 4.53
N VAL A 43 -4.67 -4.37 5.10
CA VAL A 43 -4.06 -5.54 4.46
C VAL A 43 -5.06 -6.69 4.32
N GLU A 44 -5.96 -6.88 5.29
CA GLU A 44 -7.02 -7.90 5.19
C GLU A 44 -7.96 -7.63 4.01
N ILE A 45 -8.37 -6.38 3.81
CA ILE A 45 -9.17 -6.01 2.63
C ILE A 45 -8.37 -6.27 1.34
N MET A 46 -7.08 -5.92 1.31
CA MET A 46 -6.20 -6.18 0.16
C MET A 46 -6.02 -7.69 -0.11
N HIS A 47 -5.99 -8.51 0.94
CA HIS A 47 -6.02 -9.96 0.79
C HIS A 47 -7.31 -10.42 0.08
N GLU A 48 -8.48 -9.96 0.52
CA GLU A 48 -9.77 -10.27 -0.14
C GLU A 48 -9.80 -9.79 -1.60
N GLU A 49 -9.29 -8.58 -1.88
CA GLU A 49 -9.13 -8.06 -3.25
C GLU A 49 -8.25 -8.98 -4.10
N GLY A 50 -7.12 -9.42 -3.54
CA GLY A 50 -6.19 -10.32 -4.21
C GLY A 50 -6.77 -11.69 -4.55
N LEU A 51 -7.60 -12.27 -3.64
CA LEU A 51 -8.30 -13.53 -3.93
C LEU A 51 -9.28 -13.38 -5.10
N ARG A 52 -10.02 -12.26 -5.16
CA ARG A 52 -10.94 -11.96 -6.28
C ARG A 52 -10.19 -11.74 -7.58
N TYR A 53 -9.10 -10.97 -7.52
CA TYR A 53 -8.26 -10.73 -8.68
C TYR A 53 -7.65 -12.04 -9.23
N GLY A 54 -7.20 -12.93 -8.35
CA GLY A 54 -6.75 -14.25 -8.74
C GLY A 54 -7.83 -15.10 -9.44
N ALA A 55 -9.07 -15.04 -8.95
CA ALA A 55 -10.20 -15.71 -9.60
C ALA A 55 -10.51 -15.13 -10.99
N GLN A 56 -10.41 -13.79 -11.15
CA GLN A 56 -10.59 -13.12 -12.44
C GLN A 56 -9.50 -13.55 -13.44
N ILE A 57 -8.23 -13.55 -13.02
CA ILE A 57 -7.10 -14.01 -13.85
C ILE A 57 -7.32 -15.45 -14.34
N ALA A 58 -7.81 -16.34 -13.47
CA ALA A 58 -8.10 -17.72 -13.88
C ALA A 58 -9.20 -17.76 -14.95
N SER A 59 -10.28 -17.00 -14.76
CA SER A 59 -11.36 -16.92 -15.73
C SER A 59 -10.89 -16.42 -17.10
N ASP A 60 -10.01 -15.44 -17.13
CA ASP A 60 -9.59 -14.74 -18.35
C ASP A 60 -8.46 -15.49 -19.09
N MET A 61 -7.54 -16.11 -18.35
CA MET A 61 -6.31 -16.67 -18.92
C MET A 61 -6.24 -18.20 -18.87
N MET A 62 -7.01 -18.85 -17.99
CA MET A 62 -6.88 -20.27 -17.69
C MET A 62 -8.25 -20.95 -17.46
N PRO A 63 -9.18 -20.91 -18.43
CA PRO A 63 -10.56 -21.40 -18.24
C PRO A 63 -10.65 -22.88 -17.87
N ASP A 64 -9.63 -23.68 -18.16
CA ASP A 64 -9.55 -25.11 -17.86
C ASP A 64 -8.70 -25.43 -16.63
N ALA A 65 -8.29 -24.43 -15.82
CA ALA A 65 -7.46 -24.64 -14.64
C ALA A 65 -8.22 -25.41 -13.53
N ASP A 66 -7.46 -26.24 -12.80
CA ASP A 66 -7.94 -26.80 -11.52
C ASP A 66 -8.09 -25.67 -10.49
N MET A 67 -9.32 -25.22 -10.29
CA MET A 67 -9.64 -24.08 -9.42
C MET A 67 -9.26 -24.32 -7.96
N ASP A 68 -9.27 -25.57 -7.47
CA ASP A 68 -8.88 -25.85 -6.08
C ASP A 68 -7.36 -25.62 -5.91
N SER A 69 -6.56 -26.12 -6.85
CA SER A 69 -5.10 -25.90 -6.87
C SER A 69 -4.75 -24.43 -7.07
N TRP A 70 -5.46 -23.75 -7.99
CA TRP A 70 -5.28 -22.33 -8.25
C TRP A 70 -5.59 -21.47 -7.02
N ASN A 71 -6.77 -21.65 -6.42
CA ASN A 71 -7.18 -20.90 -5.23
C ASN A 71 -6.21 -21.08 -4.06
N ALA A 72 -5.70 -22.31 -3.87
CA ALA A 72 -4.67 -22.58 -2.85
C ALA A 72 -3.35 -21.82 -3.15
N THR A 73 -3.00 -21.65 -4.42
CA THR A 73 -1.81 -20.90 -4.84
C THR A 73 -2.02 -19.39 -4.62
N ILE A 74 -3.17 -18.86 -5.02
CA ILE A 74 -3.54 -17.45 -4.81
C ILE A 74 -3.59 -17.10 -3.33
N ALA A 75 -4.18 -17.95 -2.48
CA ALA A 75 -4.19 -17.73 -1.04
C ALA A 75 -2.79 -17.66 -0.41
N ARG A 76 -1.81 -18.38 -0.95
CA ARG A 76 -0.41 -18.30 -0.51
C ARG A 76 0.30 -17.05 -1.03
N ILE A 77 -0.02 -16.59 -2.25
CA ILE A 77 0.55 -15.37 -2.82
C ILE A 77 0.06 -14.16 -2.02
N TYR A 78 -1.24 -14.06 -1.78
CA TYR A 78 -1.88 -12.96 -1.06
C TYR A 78 -2.02 -13.22 0.45
N ASP A 79 -1.09 -13.95 1.07
CA ASP A 79 -1.07 -14.19 2.51
C ASP A 79 -0.98 -12.87 3.30
N ALA A 80 -1.97 -12.59 4.14
CA ALA A 80 -2.12 -11.29 4.82
C ALA A 80 -0.96 -11.01 5.79
N GLU A 81 -0.43 -12.02 6.49
CA GLU A 81 0.69 -11.85 7.42
C GLU A 81 1.97 -11.47 6.68
N ARG A 82 2.24 -12.13 5.55
CA ARG A 82 3.36 -11.80 4.67
C ARG A 82 3.23 -10.40 4.07
N MET A 83 2.04 -10.04 3.57
CA MET A 83 1.75 -8.71 3.03
C MET A 83 1.97 -7.62 4.08
N SER A 84 1.39 -7.78 5.27
CA SER A 84 1.59 -6.87 6.40
C SER A 84 3.08 -6.75 6.77
N GLY A 85 3.78 -7.88 6.84
CA GLY A 85 5.21 -7.92 7.13
C GLY A 85 6.07 -7.16 6.12
N LEU A 86 5.76 -7.22 4.82
CA LEU A 86 6.43 -6.47 3.76
C LEU A 86 6.23 -4.96 3.95
N VAL A 87 4.98 -4.51 4.07
CA VAL A 87 4.65 -3.09 4.24
C VAL A 87 5.29 -2.53 5.51
N ARG A 88 5.16 -3.23 6.65
CA ARG A 88 5.73 -2.80 7.93
C ARG A 88 7.24 -2.63 7.87
N ARG A 89 7.98 -3.54 7.24
CA ARG A 89 9.44 -3.44 7.09
C ARG A 89 9.83 -2.21 6.28
N GLU A 90 9.18 -2.02 5.13
CA GLU A 90 9.51 -0.92 4.22
C GLU A 90 9.19 0.45 4.81
N VAL A 91 8.03 0.58 5.45
CA VAL A 91 7.63 1.83 6.12
C VAL A 91 8.57 2.12 7.30
N THR A 92 8.87 1.12 8.14
CA THR A 92 9.78 1.29 9.28
C THR A 92 11.18 1.72 8.84
N ALA A 93 11.68 1.19 7.72
CA ALA A 93 13.00 1.54 7.21
C ALA A 93 13.10 3.02 6.76
N ARG A 94 11.98 3.64 6.38
CA ARG A 94 11.92 5.00 5.80
C ARG A 94 11.47 6.09 6.77
N MET A 95 10.93 5.72 7.94
CA MET A 95 10.41 6.70 8.91
C MET A 95 11.46 7.05 9.96
N ASP A 96 11.70 8.34 10.18
CA ASP A 96 12.50 8.85 11.29
C ASP A 96 11.67 8.90 12.57
N GLY A 97 12.30 8.58 13.73
CA GLY A 97 11.63 8.57 15.02
C GLY A 97 10.93 9.88 15.38
N ALA A 98 11.51 11.03 15.02
CA ALA A 98 10.92 12.35 15.25
C ALA A 98 9.62 12.61 14.46
N GLN A 99 9.40 11.86 13.38
CA GLN A 99 8.21 12.00 12.53
C GLN A 99 7.03 11.15 13.02
N ILE A 100 7.27 10.12 13.81
CA ILE A 100 6.26 9.13 14.20
C ILE A 100 5.25 9.72 15.20
N ALA A 101 5.71 10.41 16.24
CA ALA A 101 4.86 10.89 17.32
C ALA A 101 3.75 11.86 16.84
N PRO A 102 4.03 12.88 15.99
CA PRO A 102 2.96 13.75 15.45
C PRO A 102 1.92 12.99 14.64
N LEU A 103 2.34 11.99 13.86
CA LEU A 103 1.45 11.15 13.05
C LEU A 103 0.57 10.28 13.93
N THR A 104 1.16 9.57 14.89
CA THR A 104 0.40 8.75 15.84
C THR A 104 -0.61 9.61 16.63
N THR A 105 -0.21 10.82 17.04
CA THR A 105 -1.12 11.74 17.72
C THR A 105 -2.31 12.12 16.85
N PHE A 106 -2.10 12.38 15.56
CA PHE A 106 -3.19 12.71 14.64
C PHE A 106 -4.09 11.49 14.40
N PHE A 107 -3.55 10.35 13.99
CA PHE A 107 -4.36 9.19 13.64
C PHE A 107 -5.04 8.53 14.84
N ALA A 108 -4.50 8.67 16.05
CA ALA A 108 -5.16 8.24 17.29
C ALA A 108 -6.21 9.26 17.82
N SER A 109 -6.34 10.44 17.21
CA SER A 109 -7.39 11.39 17.56
C SER A 109 -8.77 10.96 17.01
N ASP A 110 -9.84 11.54 17.54
CA ASP A 110 -11.22 11.30 17.05
C ASP A 110 -11.35 11.57 15.54
N LEU A 111 -10.70 12.62 15.04
CA LEU A 111 -10.70 12.95 13.60
C LEU A 111 -9.90 11.94 12.80
N GLY A 112 -8.67 11.66 13.21
CA GLY A 112 -7.80 10.71 12.48
C GLY A 112 -8.39 9.31 12.43
N GLY A 113 -8.87 8.80 13.56
CA GLY A 113 -9.54 7.49 13.62
C GLY A 113 -10.81 7.43 12.77
N ARG A 114 -11.59 8.54 12.74
CA ARG A 114 -12.77 8.62 11.86
C ARG A 114 -12.40 8.62 10.39
N ILE A 115 -11.35 9.30 9.98
CA ILE A 115 -10.86 9.29 8.59
C ILE A 115 -10.43 7.88 8.19
N VAL A 116 -9.59 7.22 8.99
CA VAL A 116 -9.15 5.84 8.73
C VAL A 116 -10.36 4.90 8.60
N ALA A 117 -11.32 5.00 9.51
CA ALA A 117 -12.53 4.17 9.46
C ALA A 117 -13.36 4.40 8.18
N LEU A 118 -13.45 5.66 7.71
CA LEU A 118 -14.17 6.00 6.46
C LEU A 118 -13.43 5.48 5.22
N GLU A 119 -12.10 5.59 5.17
CA GLU A 119 -11.29 5.04 4.08
C GLU A 119 -11.40 3.52 4.00
N LEU A 120 -11.34 2.82 5.13
CA LEU A 120 -11.54 1.37 5.21
C LEU A 120 -12.96 0.96 4.81
N ALA A 121 -13.98 1.70 5.26
CA ALA A 121 -15.37 1.44 4.90
C ALA A 121 -15.60 1.65 3.39
N ALA A 122 -15.05 2.72 2.82
CA ALA A 122 -15.08 2.97 1.39
C ALA A 122 -14.38 1.83 0.64
N ARG A 123 -13.14 1.48 0.99
CA ARG A 123 -12.40 0.39 0.35
C ARG A 123 -13.16 -0.93 0.39
N ARG A 124 -13.74 -1.27 1.53
CA ARG A 124 -14.57 -2.48 1.66
C ARG A 124 -15.83 -2.43 0.78
N SER A 125 -16.43 -1.24 0.59
CA SER A 125 -17.58 -1.11 -0.31
C SER A 125 -17.23 -1.38 -1.77
N PHE A 126 -16.01 -1.05 -2.21
CA PHE A 126 -15.52 -1.35 -3.57
C PHE A 126 -15.30 -2.85 -3.83
N LEU A 127 -15.37 -3.69 -2.80
CA LEU A 127 -15.47 -5.14 -2.99
C LEU A 127 -16.87 -5.59 -3.50
N GLN A 128 -17.87 -4.73 -3.49
CA GLN A 128 -19.20 -5.07 -3.95
C GLN A 128 -19.35 -4.75 -5.44
N ASP A 129 -19.98 -5.66 -6.17
CA ASP A 129 -20.24 -5.49 -7.59
C ASP A 129 -21.05 -4.21 -7.85
N GLY A 130 -20.67 -3.45 -8.88
CA GLY A 130 -21.33 -2.19 -9.27
C GLY A 130 -20.98 -0.98 -8.40
N MET A 131 -20.10 -1.12 -7.39
CA MET A 131 -19.72 0.01 -6.55
C MET A 131 -18.88 1.04 -7.31
N GLU A 132 -18.03 0.62 -8.23
CA GLU A 132 -17.27 1.54 -9.08
C GLU A 132 -18.20 2.40 -9.96
N GLU A 133 -19.19 1.79 -10.59
CA GLU A 133 -20.21 2.51 -11.39
C GLU A 133 -20.98 3.50 -10.49
N THR A 134 -21.38 3.06 -9.30
CA THR A 134 -22.04 3.92 -8.30
C THR A 134 -21.18 5.13 -7.92
N ALA A 135 -19.87 4.93 -7.70
CA ALA A 135 -18.94 5.99 -7.35
C ALA A 135 -18.72 6.97 -8.53
N GLN A 136 -18.64 6.46 -9.76
CA GLN A 136 -18.54 7.29 -10.96
C GLN A 136 -19.80 8.13 -11.17
N ASP A 137 -20.99 7.56 -10.99
CA ASP A 137 -22.27 8.28 -11.05
C ASP A 137 -22.36 9.36 -9.98
N ALA A 138 -21.93 9.05 -8.74
CA ALA A 138 -21.87 10.02 -7.66
C ALA A 138 -20.90 11.16 -7.98
N LEU A 139 -19.72 10.85 -8.52
CA LEU A 139 -18.73 11.84 -8.96
C LEU A 139 -19.31 12.76 -10.05
N GLY A 140 -19.94 12.19 -11.08
CA GLY A 140 -20.59 12.97 -12.12
C GLY A 140 -21.73 13.86 -11.60
N ALA A 141 -22.50 13.39 -10.60
CA ALA A 141 -23.53 14.19 -9.94
C ALA A 141 -22.91 15.34 -9.11
N ALA A 142 -21.85 15.07 -8.36
CA ALA A 142 -21.14 16.08 -7.57
C ALA A 142 -20.53 17.18 -8.45
N GLN A 143 -19.94 16.80 -9.60
CA GLN A 143 -19.39 17.74 -10.59
C GLN A 143 -20.49 18.65 -11.18
N ARG A 144 -21.64 18.09 -11.58
CA ARG A 144 -22.77 18.89 -12.10
C ARG A 144 -23.32 19.89 -11.07
N GLN A 145 -23.22 19.56 -9.78
CA GLN A 145 -23.68 20.41 -8.66
C GLN A 145 -22.59 21.34 -8.16
N ASN A 146 -21.35 21.24 -8.63
CA ASN A 146 -20.19 21.96 -8.18
C ASN A 146 -20.02 21.85 -6.64
N LEU A 147 -20.07 20.63 -6.09
CA LEU A 147 -19.96 20.42 -4.66
C LEU A 147 -18.58 20.86 -4.15
N PRO A 148 -18.51 21.65 -3.06
CA PRO A 148 -17.24 22.19 -2.52
C PRO A 148 -16.22 21.09 -2.16
N VAL A 149 -16.67 19.91 -1.75
CA VAL A 149 -15.82 18.78 -1.40
C VAL A 149 -14.88 18.38 -2.55
N LEU A 150 -15.27 18.62 -3.80
CA LEU A 150 -14.43 18.28 -4.96
C LEU A 150 -13.15 19.10 -4.99
N GLU A 151 -13.21 20.40 -4.68
CA GLU A 151 -12.01 21.26 -4.63
C GLU A 151 -11.05 20.78 -3.54
N GLN A 152 -11.55 20.32 -2.42
CA GLN A 152 -10.74 19.78 -1.33
C GLN A 152 -10.09 18.42 -1.69
N ILE A 153 -10.86 17.56 -2.37
CA ILE A 153 -10.33 16.30 -2.91
C ILE A 153 -9.21 16.57 -3.93
N GLU A 154 -9.42 17.52 -4.85
CA GLU A 154 -8.40 17.95 -5.81
C GLU A 154 -7.12 18.45 -5.10
N GLY A 155 -7.29 19.26 -4.07
CA GLY A 155 -6.18 19.73 -3.24
C GLY A 155 -5.40 18.57 -2.61
N LEU A 156 -6.10 17.59 -2.03
CA LEU A 156 -5.48 16.42 -1.40
C LEU A 156 -4.76 15.53 -2.43
N ILE A 157 -5.36 15.29 -3.59
CA ILE A 157 -4.75 14.54 -4.70
C ILE A 157 -3.45 15.20 -5.14
N SER A 158 -3.49 16.52 -5.35
CA SER A 158 -2.33 17.30 -5.82
C SER A 158 -1.24 17.38 -4.75
N ASP A 159 -1.58 17.72 -3.51
CA ASP A 159 -0.63 17.89 -2.40
C ASP A 159 0.10 16.59 -2.04
N SER A 160 -0.54 15.45 -2.28
CA SER A 160 -0.02 14.11 -1.96
C SER A 160 0.51 13.34 -3.19
N ASP A 161 0.41 13.94 -4.39
CA ASP A 161 0.86 13.34 -5.67
C ASP A 161 0.21 11.96 -5.92
N LEU A 162 -1.08 11.83 -5.55
CA LEU A 162 -1.73 10.52 -5.47
C LEU A 162 -1.86 9.84 -6.82
N ILE A 163 -2.21 10.58 -7.90
CA ILE A 163 -2.41 9.98 -9.23
C ILE A 163 -1.07 9.43 -9.73
N GLU A 164 -0.01 10.26 -9.74
CA GLU A 164 1.29 9.84 -10.26
C GLU A 164 1.86 8.64 -9.51
N ARG A 165 1.75 8.64 -8.18
CA ARG A 165 2.22 7.53 -7.35
C ARG A 165 1.47 6.22 -7.60
N ASN A 166 0.15 6.28 -7.78
CA ASN A 166 -0.66 5.10 -8.10
C ASN A 166 -0.37 4.60 -9.52
N VAL A 167 -0.27 5.49 -10.50
CA VAL A 167 0.08 5.13 -11.89
C VAL A 167 1.43 4.42 -11.94
N MET A 168 2.47 5.00 -11.32
CA MET A 168 3.79 4.38 -11.29
C MET A 168 3.79 3.02 -10.56
N GLY A 169 3.03 2.90 -9.47
CA GLY A 169 2.86 1.63 -8.77
C GLY A 169 2.18 0.56 -9.64
N ALA A 170 1.13 0.93 -10.37
CA ALA A 170 0.42 0.02 -11.28
C ALA A 170 1.32 -0.43 -12.45
N LEU A 171 2.05 0.49 -13.09
CA LEU A 171 2.97 0.16 -14.18
C LEU A 171 4.11 -0.76 -13.70
N ASN A 172 4.68 -0.50 -12.52
CA ASN A 172 5.69 -1.38 -11.93
C ASN A 172 5.13 -2.77 -11.62
N SER A 173 3.92 -2.85 -11.11
CA SER A 173 3.23 -4.13 -10.86
C SER A 173 3.00 -4.91 -12.17
N ASN A 174 2.56 -4.22 -13.23
CA ASN A 174 2.41 -4.84 -14.55
C ASN A 174 3.77 -5.36 -15.09
N LEU A 175 4.83 -4.55 -14.98
CA LEU A 175 6.18 -4.97 -15.36
C LEU A 175 6.61 -6.24 -14.63
N MET A 176 6.37 -6.31 -13.33
CA MET A 176 6.73 -7.48 -12.52
C MET A 176 5.88 -8.71 -12.87
N PHE A 177 4.61 -8.52 -13.21
CA PHE A 177 3.75 -9.60 -13.69
C PHE A 177 4.29 -10.21 -15.01
N TYR A 178 4.63 -9.38 -16.00
CA TYR A 178 5.23 -9.85 -17.26
C TYR A 178 6.57 -10.54 -17.02
N ARG A 179 7.42 -10.03 -16.16
CA ARG A 179 8.66 -10.72 -15.76
C ARG A 179 8.38 -12.09 -15.16
N GLY A 180 7.37 -12.19 -14.31
CA GLY A 180 6.91 -13.47 -13.77
C GLY A 180 6.49 -14.46 -14.85
N LEU A 181 5.75 -14.01 -15.88
CA LEU A 181 5.37 -14.84 -17.03
C LEU A 181 6.59 -15.35 -17.82
N VAL A 182 7.56 -14.49 -18.08
CA VAL A 182 8.80 -14.86 -18.79
C VAL A 182 9.63 -15.84 -17.97
N ASP A 183 9.87 -15.56 -16.71
CA ASP A 183 10.65 -16.42 -15.81
C ASP A 183 9.96 -17.78 -15.55
N GLY A 184 8.64 -17.84 -15.70
CA GLY A 184 7.84 -19.06 -15.64
C GLY A 184 7.74 -19.81 -16.96
N GLY A 185 8.26 -19.24 -18.06
CA GLY A 185 8.33 -19.89 -19.39
C GLY A 185 7.04 -19.78 -20.23
N ALA A 186 6.09 -18.92 -19.87
CA ALA A 186 4.87 -18.69 -20.65
C ALA A 186 5.02 -17.61 -21.73
N SER A 187 6.14 -16.89 -21.73
CA SER A 187 6.43 -15.82 -22.69
C SER A 187 7.92 -15.76 -23.00
N ASP A 188 8.27 -15.45 -24.25
CA ASP A 188 9.65 -15.24 -24.71
C ASP A 188 9.97 -13.75 -24.94
N LEU A 189 9.16 -12.84 -24.38
CA LEU A 189 9.35 -11.40 -24.52
C LEU A 189 10.67 -10.95 -23.92
N GLY A 190 11.40 -10.09 -24.66
CA GLY A 190 12.59 -9.42 -24.15
C GLY A 190 12.23 -8.28 -23.18
N GLU A 191 13.17 -7.90 -22.32
CA GLU A 191 12.99 -6.80 -21.35
C GLU A 191 12.55 -5.50 -22.03
N ALA A 192 13.09 -5.19 -23.22
CA ALA A 192 12.74 -3.98 -23.96
C ALA A 192 11.30 -4.01 -24.49
N ASP A 193 10.83 -5.19 -24.90
CA ASP A 193 9.47 -5.37 -25.41
C ASP A 193 8.47 -5.24 -24.24
N ILE A 194 8.75 -5.86 -23.10
CA ILE A 194 7.93 -5.74 -21.89
C ILE A 194 7.82 -4.26 -21.46
N LEU A 195 8.94 -3.55 -21.43
CA LEU A 195 8.94 -2.12 -21.06
C LEU A 195 8.11 -1.29 -22.06
N ALA A 196 8.19 -1.58 -23.36
CA ALA A 196 7.38 -0.88 -24.37
C ALA A 196 5.89 -1.14 -24.16
N ASP A 197 5.49 -2.40 -23.96
CA ASP A 197 4.11 -2.80 -23.74
C ASP A 197 3.52 -2.17 -22.46
N VAL A 198 4.31 -2.12 -21.38
CA VAL A 198 3.88 -1.48 -20.12
C VAL A 198 3.72 0.03 -20.29
N TRP A 199 4.65 0.70 -21.00
CA TRP A 199 4.55 2.14 -21.25
C TRP A 199 3.40 2.51 -22.19
N GLU A 200 3.03 1.65 -23.12
CA GLU A 200 1.86 1.87 -23.98
C GLU A 200 0.55 1.94 -23.17
N GLN A 201 0.49 1.28 -22.01
CA GLN A 201 -0.67 1.27 -21.11
C GLN A 201 -0.76 2.54 -20.24
N GLU A 202 0.28 3.37 -20.16
CA GLU A 202 0.37 4.49 -19.18
C GLU A 202 -0.85 5.42 -19.23
N ASN A 203 -1.29 5.83 -20.42
CA ASN A 203 -2.43 6.75 -20.55
C ASN A 203 -3.74 6.12 -20.05
N ALA A 204 -4.00 4.86 -20.36
CA ALA A 204 -5.19 4.15 -19.89
C ALA A 204 -5.17 3.96 -18.38
N VAL A 205 -4.03 3.52 -17.83
CA VAL A 205 -3.83 3.37 -16.38
C VAL A 205 -4.03 4.70 -15.65
N ARG A 206 -3.59 5.81 -16.23
CA ARG A 206 -3.76 7.15 -15.67
C ARG A 206 -5.23 7.58 -15.65
N GLU A 207 -5.96 7.38 -16.74
CA GLU A 207 -7.37 7.73 -16.84
C GLU A 207 -8.22 6.91 -15.85
N ASP A 208 -7.98 5.61 -15.78
CA ASP A 208 -8.63 4.71 -14.84
C ASP A 208 -8.31 5.08 -13.38
N THR A 209 -7.04 5.33 -13.07
CA THR A 209 -6.59 5.74 -11.74
C THR A 209 -7.23 7.07 -11.32
N ASP A 210 -7.26 8.06 -12.20
CA ASP A 210 -7.85 9.38 -11.93
C ASP A 210 -9.34 9.24 -11.58
N THR A 211 -10.07 8.52 -12.41
CA THR A 211 -11.51 8.30 -12.24
C THR A 211 -11.81 7.52 -10.97
N TRP A 212 -11.11 6.41 -10.75
CA TRP A 212 -11.28 5.58 -9.58
C TRP A 212 -10.95 6.34 -8.27
N LEU A 213 -9.82 7.04 -8.24
CA LEU A 213 -9.35 7.75 -7.05
C LEU A 213 -10.33 8.86 -6.63
N ARG A 214 -10.82 9.64 -7.59
CA ARG A 214 -11.80 10.70 -7.31
C ARG A 214 -13.11 10.13 -6.78
N GLY A 215 -13.60 9.06 -7.38
CA GLY A 215 -14.80 8.35 -6.92
C GLY A 215 -14.62 7.80 -5.51
N PHE A 216 -13.49 7.13 -5.26
CA PHE A 216 -13.15 6.58 -3.94
C PHE A 216 -13.09 7.66 -2.87
N LEU A 217 -12.34 8.74 -3.11
CA LEU A 217 -12.18 9.83 -2.14
C LEU A 217 -13.51 10.56 -1.88
N LEU A 218 -14.36 10.71 -2.90
CA LEU A 218 -15.68 11.27 -2.72
C LEU A 218 -16.53 10.40 -1.79
N ILE A 219 -16.59 9.09 -2.01
CA ILE A 219 -17.34 8.15 -1.17
C ILE A 219 -16.79 8.17 0.27
N ALA A 220 -15.45 8.16 0.43
CA ALA A 220 -14.82 8.16 1.74
C ALA A 220 -15.07 9.47 2.52
N TYR A 221 -14.97 10.63 1.86
CA TYR A 221 -14.94 11.91 2.56
C TYR A 221 -16.25 12.69 2.55
N GLN A 222 -17.27 12.23 1.82
CA GLN A 222 -18.59 12.84 1.85
C GLN A 222 -19.15 13.07 3.27
N PRO A 223 -18.89 12.19 4.27
CA PRO A 223 -19.36 12.40 5.64
C PRO A 223 -18.54 13.40 6.47
N LEU A 224 -17.41 13.90 5.94
CA LEU A 224 -16.53 14.84 6.62
C LEU A 224 -16.96 16.29 6.39
N SER A 225 -16.67 17.17 7.35
CA SER A 225 -16.78 18.61 7.13
C SER A 225 -15.58 19.12 6.31
N GLU A 226 -15.75 20.30 5.69
CA GLU A 226 -14.65 20.98 4.99
C GLU A 226 -13.41 21.17 5.90
N GLY A 227 -13.64 21.50 7.18
CA GLY A 227 -12.57 21.67 8.17
C GLY A 227 -11.85 20.37 8.50
N ASP A 228 -12.55 19.23 8.49
CA ASP A 228 -11.96 17.91 8.72
C ASP A 228 -11.01 17.52 7.56
N ILE A 229 -11.46 17.73 6.31
CA ILE A 229 -10.67 17.44 5.12
C ILE A 229 -9.44 18.37 5.05
N GLU A 230 -9.60 19.66 5.35
CA GLU A 230 -8.48 20.62 5.38
C GLU A 230 -7.46 20.24 6.46
N ALA A 231 -7.90 19.80 7.66
CA ALA A 231 -6.99 19.33 8.70
C ALA A 231 -6.18 18.10 8.24
N TYR A 232 -6.81 17.19 7.50
CA TYR A 232 -6.13 16.04 6.91
C TYR A 232 -5.15 16.42 5.81
N ALA A 233 -5.55 17.31 4.91
CA ALA A 233 -4.66 17.84 3.88
C ALA A 233 -3.47 18.59 4.50
N ALA A 234 -3.68 19.37 5.57
CA ALA A 234 -2.61 20.03 6.30
C ALA A 234 -1.60 19.05 6.91
N LEU A 235 -2.06 17.88 7.39
CA LEU A 235 -1.16 16.82 7.84
C LEU A 235 -0.26 16.37 6.68
N TYR A 236 -0.82 16.06 5.51
CA TYR A 236 -0.04 15.59 4.35
C TYR A 236 0.91 16.66 3.80
N ARG A 237 0.59 17.94 3.93
CA ARG A 237 1.51 19.05 3.62
C ARG A 237 2.63 19.22 4.64
N SER A 238 2.53 18.64 5.83
CA SER A 238 3.59 18.66 6.85
C SER A 238 4.77 17.77 6.48
N ALA A 239 5.96 18.01 7.08
CA ALA A 239 7.11 17.15 6.85
C ALA A 239 6.88 15.69 7.30
N PRO A 240 6.27 15.42 8.49
CA PRO A 240 5.91 14.05 8.88
C PRO A 240 4.91 13.41 7.93
N GLY A 241 3.87 14.13 7.49
CA GLY A 241 2.86 13.59 6.59
C GLY A 241 3.41 13.23 5.21
N ARG A 242 4.27 14.08 4.63
CA ARG A 242 4.96 13.74 3.38
C ARG A 242 5.87 12.52 3.52
N ALA A 243 6.56 12.40 4.65
CA ALA A 243 7.40 11.23 4.93
C ALA A 243 6.58 9.95 5.04
N LEU A 244 5.44 10.00 5.76
CA LEU A 244 4.51 8.86 5.86
C LEU A 244 3.96 8.48 4.49
N ASN A 245 3.46 9.44 3.71
CA ASN A 245 2.95 9.20 2.37
C ASN A 245 3.99 8.49 1.49
N ALA A 246 5.21 9.01 1.45
CA ALA A 246 6.29 8.40 0.69
C ALA A 246 6.65 6.98 1.20
N ALA A 247 6.64 6.77 2.51
CA ALA A 247 6.94 5.48 3.11
C ALA A 247 5.84 4.44 2.85
N LEU A 248 4.56 4.83 2.95
CA LEU A 248 3.42 3.96 2.65
C LEU A 248 3.41 3.55 1.17
N PHE A 249 3.56 4.50 0.25
CA PHE A 249 3.66 4.17 -1.18
C PHE A 249 4.83 3.23 -1.47
N ALA A 250 6.00 3.47 -0.88
CA ALA A 250 7.14 2.56 -1.06
C ALA A 250 6.86 1.15 -0.50
N GLY A 251 6.20 1.05 0.65
CA GLY A 251 5.83 -0.21 1.27
C GLY A 251 4.81 -0.99 0.44
N PHE A 252 3.73 -0.34 0.02
CA PHE A 252 2.71 -0.97 -0.79
C PHE A 252 3.20 -1.30 -2.21
N ASN A 253 3.98 -0.42 -2.84
CA ASN A 253 4.56 -0.71 -4.16
C ASN A 253 5.46 -1.96 -4.10
N GLN A 254 6.36 -2.04 -3.12
CA GLN A 254 7.21 -3.22 -2.93
C GLN A 254 6.39 -4.50 -2.74
N MET A 255 5.30 -4.41 -1.96
CA MET A 255 4.39 -5.53 -1.76
C MET A 255 3.72 -5.93 -3.09
N TYR A 256 3.13 -4.99 -3.82
CA TYR A 256 2.44 -5.29 -5.08
C TYR A 256 3.38 -5.79 -6.17
N GLU A 257 4.61 -5.26 -6.27
CA GLU A 257 5.62 -5.76 -7.19
C GLU A 257 5.94 -7.24 -6.92
N GLU A 258 6.11 -7.62 -5.64
CA GLU A 258 6.37 -9.01 -5.27
C GLU A 258 5.16 -9.92 -5.56
N LEU A 259 3.94 -9.48 -5.21
CA LEU A 259 2.72 -10.23 -5.49
C LEU A 259 2.49 -10.43 -6.99
N SER A 260 2.66 -9.37 -7.78
CA SER A 260 2.49 -9.42 -9.24
C SER A 260 3.49 -10.35 -9.91
N TYR A 261 4.76 -10.31 -9.49
CA TYR A 261 5.77 -11.25 -9.99
C TYR A 261 5.39 -12.71 -9.70
N LEU A 262 4.98 -13.00 -8.47
CA LEU A 262 4.58 -14.36 -8.07
C LEU A 262 3.31 -14.81 -8.81
N LEU A 263 2.37 -13.91 -9.02
CA LEU A 263 1.16 -14.17 -9.78
C LEU A 263 1.49 -14.51 -11.24
N GLY A 264 2.34 -13.70 -11.89
CA GLY A 264 2.81 -13.99 -13.26
C GLY A 264 3.49 -15.35 -13.37
N ARG A 265 4.35 -15.71 -12.40
CA ARG A 265 4.94 -17.04 -12.33
C ARG A 265 3.92 -18.15 -12.16
N ALA A 266 2.93 -17.97 -11.28
CA ALA A 266 1.89 -18.96 -11.05
C ALA A 266 1.02 -19.17 -12.30
N VAL A 267 0.66 -18.10 -13.02
CA VAL A 267 -0.02 -18.19 -14.32
C VAL A 267 0.83 -19.00 -15.32
N ALA A 268 2.12 -18.67 -15.44
CA ALA A 268 3.02 -19.36 -16.36
C ALA A 268 3.12 -20.86 -16.06
N GLU A 269 3.25 -21.24 -14.81
CA GLU A 269 3.31 -22.64 -14.38
C GLU A 269 2.03 -23.41 -14.74
N HIS A 270 0.85 -22.77 -14.63
CA HIS A 270 -0.41 -23.40 -15.01
C HIS A 270 -0.56 -23.55 -16.53
N VAL A 271 -0.25 -22.49 -17.29
CA VAL A 271 -0.38 -22.50 -18.75
C VAL A 271 0.60 -23.47 -19.40
N THR A 272 1.84 -23.56 -18.90
CA THR A 272 2.86 -24.45 -19.46
C THR A 272 2.70 -25.92 -19.03
N SER A 273 1.99 -26.18 -17.91
CA SER A 273 1.74 -27.52 -17.40
C SER A 273 0.46 -28.17 -17.97
N ALA A 274 -0.37 -27.41 -18.67
CA ALA A 274 -1.59 -27.92 -19.30
C ALA A 274 -1.19 -28.95 -20.39
N PRO A 275 -1.72 -30.20 -20.39
CA PRO A 275 -1.45 -31.16 -21.45
C PRO A 275 -2.03 -30.63 -22.77
N LEU A 276 -1.22 -30.71 -23.84
CA LEU A 276 -1.61 -30.40 -25.23
C LEU A 276 -2.69 -31.36 -25.74
#